data_8d9880ab76a83691ed847efc510f00ee
#
_entry.id   8d9880ab76a83691ed847efc510f00ee
#
_cell.length_a   1.000
_cell.length_b   1.000
_cell.length_c   1.000
_cell.angle_alpha   90.00
_cell.angle_beta   90.00
_cell.angle_gamma   90.00
#
_symmetry.space_group_name_H-M   'P 1'
#
loop_
_entity.id
_entity.type
_entity.pdbx_description
1 polymer ?
#
loop_
_entity_poly.entity_id
_entity_poly.type
_entity_poly.pdbx_seq_one_letter_code
_entity_poly.pdbx_strand_id
1 'polypeptide(L)' 'MMISKAHINKWIRLKGISGHGKNRIREHGDLWLVVHVDVNKVMLRSRNKTFKVGDEMHHDGRWIDQGVDKNFEIVEINC' A
#
# COMPACT_ATOMS: atom_id res chain seq x y z
N MET A 1 12.64 4.38 0.67
CA MET A 1 12.19 4.64 2.04
C MET A 1 11.73 3.32 2.65
N MET A 2 12.25 2.99 3.81
CA MET A 2 11.96 1.70 4.45
C MET A 2 10.87 1.85 5.50
N ILE A 3 10.03 0.83 5.60
CA ILE A 3 8.92 0.81 6.55
C ILE A 3 9.28 -0.16 7.67
N SER A 4 9.16 0.28 8.90
CA SER A 4 9.40 -0.56 10.09
C SER A 4 8.07 -0.93 10.74
N LYS A 5 8.12 -1.87 11.70
CA LYS A 5 6.94 -2.27 12.46
C LYS A 5 6.29 -1.10 13.20
N ALA A 6 7.05 -0.07 13.53
CA ALA A 6 6.52 1.12 14.16
C ALA A 6 5.53 1.88 13.25
N HIS A 7 5.55 1.61 11.96
CA HIS A 7 4.66 2.26 11.01
C HIS A 7 3.35 1.50 10.78
N ILE A 8 3.13 0.37 11.44
CA ILE A 8 1.87 -0.35 11.33
C ILE A 8 0.74 0.56 11.82
N ASN A 9 -0.36 0.61 11.06
CA ASN A 9 -1.50 1.51 11.25
C ASN A 9 -1.21 2.97 10.91
N LYS A 10 -0.10 3.23 10.24
CA LYS A 10 0.19 4.57 9.71
C LYS A 10 -0.12 4.60 8.22
N TRP A 11 -0.46 5.79 7.75
CA TRP A 11 -0.72 6.00 6.33
C TRP A 11 0.58 6.35 5.63
N ILE A 12 0.75 5.78 4.45
CA ILE A 12 1.88 6.12 3.58
C ILE A 12 1.36 6.54 2.22
N ARG A 13 2.19 7.25 1.48
CA ARG A 13 1.87 7.66 0.14
C ARG A 13 2.72 6.85 -0.83
N LEU A 14 2.06 6.28 -1.84
CA LEU A 14 2.70 5.50 -2.89
C LEU A 14 2.72 6.28 -4.19
N LYS A 15 3.76 6.03 -4.97
CA LYS A 15 3.86 6.49 -6.36
C LYS A 15 3.88 5.24 -7.25
N GLY A 16 3.11 5.25 -8.32
CA GLY A 16 3.17 4.20 -9.33
C GLY A 16 4.36 4.45 -10.26
N ILE A 17 5.18 3.42 -10.47
CA ILE A 17 6.36 3.54 -11.33
C ILE A 17 6.26 2.73 -12.62
N SER A 18 5.41 1.71 -12.66
CA SER A 18 5.10 0.96 -13.87
C SER A 18 3.72 1.35 -14.38
N GLY A 19 3.37 0.91 -15.57
CA GLY A 19 2.01 1.11 -16.08
C GLY A 19 0.98 0.49 -15.15
N HIS A 20 1.26 -0.72 -14.63
CA HIS A 20 0.40 -1.40 -13.68
C HIS A 20 0.28 -0.60 -12.38
N GLY A 21 1.40 -0.15 -11.83
CA GLY A 21 1.41 0.64 -10.60
C GLY A 21 0.64 1.94 -10.75
N LYS A 22 0.83 2.63 -11.87
CA LYS A 22 0.11 3.88 -12.14
C LYS A 22 -1.40 3.66 -12.24
N ASN A 23 -1.81 2.55 -12.85
CA ASN A 23 -3.23 2.21 -12.93
C ASN A 23 -3.83 1.94 -11.55
N ARG A 24 -3.10 1.22 -10.70
CA ARG A 24 -3.58 0.94 -9.33
C ARG A 24 -3.73 2.23 -8.53
N ILE A 25 -2.78 3.15 -8.65
CA ILE A 25 -2.85 4.43 -7.96
C ILE A 25 -4.05 5.24 -8.47
N ARG A 26 -4.30 5.20 -9.77
CA ARG A 26 -5.46 5.89 -10.36
C ARG A 26 -6.78 5.33 -9.82
N GLU A 27 -6.86 4.00 -9.66
CA GLU A 27 -8.08 3.34 -9.21
C GLU A 27 -8.32 3.49 -7.71
N HIS A 28 -7.26 3.43 -6.90
CA HIS A 28 -7.39 3.31 -5.46
C HIS A 28 -6.84 4.51 -4.69
N GLY A 29 -6.22 5.47 -5.39
CA GLY A 29 -5.58 6.60 -4.75
C GLY A 29 -4.16 6.27 -4.31
N ASP A 30 -3.49 7.27 -3.75
CA ASP A 30 -2.08 7.16 -3.38
C ASP A 30 -1.85 6.97 -1.88
N LEU A 31 -2.89 7.06 -1.05
CA LEU A 31 -2.77 6.84 0.39
C LEU A 31 -3.12 5.41 0.73
N TRP A 32 -2.20 4.75 1.44
CA TRP A 32 -2.33 3.35 1.78
C TRP A 32 -1.99 3.15 3.24
N LEU A 33 -2.72 2.23 3.90
CA LEU A 33 -2.49 1.91 5.31
C LEU A 33 -1.51 0.77 5.41
N VAL A 34 -0.51 0.92 6.27
CA VAL A 34 0.43 -0.17 6.56
C VAL A 34 -0.25 -1.11 7.54
N VAL A 35 -0.48 -2.36 7.12
CA VAL A 35 -1.15 -3.35 7.97
C VAL A 35 -0.22 -4.43 8.47
N HIS A 36 0.87 -4.69 7.77
CA HIS A 36 1.86 -5.67 8.22
C HIS A 36 3.21 -5.32 7.61
N VAL A 37 4.27 -5.60 8.35
CA VAL A 37 5.64 -5.31 7.90
C VAL A 37 6.49 -6.56 8.09
N ASP A 38 7.15 -6.97 7.02
CA ASP A 38 8.13 -8.04 7.04
C ASP A 38 9.49 -7.47 6.64
N VAL A 39 10.54 -8.27 6.75
CA VAL A 39 11.91 -7.82 6.46
C VAL A 39 12.01 -7.29 5.02
N ASN A 40 11.42 -8.01 4.08
CA ASN A 40 11.56 -7.70 2.66
C ASN A 40 10.31 -7.10 2.03
N LYS A 41 9.18 -7.14 2.71
CA LYS A 41 7.90 -6.76 2.13
C LYS A 41 7.02 -6.04 3.12
N VAL A 42 6.08 -5.28 2.58
CA VAL A 42 5.09 -4.55 3.36
C VAL A 42 3.72 -4.88 2.82
N MET A 43 2.77 -5.18 3.70
CA MET A 43 1.38 -5.34 3.32
C MET A 43 0.66 -4.03 3.49
N LEU A 44 0.03 -3.57 2.44
CA LEU A 44 -0.68 -2.30 2.40
C LEU A 44 -2.14 -2.51 2.05
N ARG A 45 -2.98 -1.62 2.54
CA ARG A 45 -4.41 -1.61 2.23
C ARG A 45 -4.81 -0.24 1.73
N SER A 46 -5.54 -0.21 0.63
CA SER A 46 -6.00 1.04 0.04
C SER A 46 -7.02 1.75 0.92
N ARG A 47 -6.88 3.07 1.04
CA ARG A 47 -7.86 3.90 1.73
C ARG A 47 -9.20 3.91 1.02
N ASN A 48 -9.18 3.87 -0.30
CA ASN A 48 -10.39 4.05 -1.10
C ASN A 48 -11.15 2.76 -1.35
N LYS A 49 -10.71 1.67 -0.74
CA LYS A 49 -11.39 0.40 -0.90
C LYS A 49 -12.77 0.47 -0.24
N THR A 50 -13.79 0.18 -1.02
CA THR A 50 -15.15 0.03 -0.51
C THR A 50 -15.48 -1.44 -0.48
N PHE A 51 -16.05 -1.91 0.61
CA PHE A 51 -16.47 -3.29 0.74
C PHE A 51 -17.96 -3.38 0.53
N LYS A 52 -18.38 -4.37 -0.26
CA LYS A 52 -19.77 -4.75 -0.31
C LYS A 52 -20.01 -5.78 0.79
N VAL A 53 -21.24 -5.88 1.24
CA VAL A 53 -21.61 -6.90 2.21
C VAL A 53 -21.27 -8.27 1.62
N GLY A 54 -20.56 -9.08 2.38
CA GLY A 54 -20.11 -10.40 1.92
C GLY A 54 -18.72 -10.40 1.29
N ASP A 55 -18.12 -9.24 1.08
CA ASP A 55 -16.82 -9.13 0.44
C ASP A 55 -15.70 -8.78 1.41
N GLU A 56 -15.91 -9.03 2.68
CA GLU A 56 -14.96 -8.66 3.72
C GLU A 56 -13.61 -9.35 3.55
N MET A 57 -13.62 -10.50 2.90
CA MET A 57 -12.37 -11.24 2.65
C MET A 57 -11.59 -10.69 1.45
N HIS A 58 -12.21 -9.83 0.67
CA HIS A 58 -11.58 -9.30 -0.53
C HIS A 58 -11.03 -7.91 -0.26
N HIS A 59 -10.11 -7.85 0.69
CA HIS A 59 -9.39 -6.62 0.96
C HIS A 59 -8.55 -6.25 -0.26
N ASP A 60 -8.45 -4.98 -0.51
CA ASP A 60 -7.50 -4.49 -1.48
C ASP A 60 -6.13 -4.39 -0.81
N GLY A 61 -5.72 -5.52 -0.26
CA GLY A 61 -4.42 -5.66 0.35
C GLY A 61 -3.39 -6.00 -0.71
N ARG A 62 -2.20 -5.46 -0.55
CA ARG A 62 -1.14 -5.66 -1.51
C ARG A 62 0.20 -5.77 -0.81
N TRP A 63 0.93 -6.82 -1.12
CA TRP A 63 2.31 -6.95 -0.69
C TRP A 63 3.21 -6.24 -1.70
N ILE A 64 4.07 -5.36 -1.22
CA ILE A 64 5.09 -4.74 -2.05
C ILE A 64 6.45 -4.92 -1.41
N ASP A 65 7.49 -4.79 -2.22
CA ASP A 65 8.86 -4.86 -1.71
C ASP A 65 9.17 -3.61 -0.89
N GLN A 66 10.00 -3.76 0.11
CA GLN A 66 10.43 -2.65 0.94
C GLN A 66 11.12 -1.59 0.08
N GLY A 67 10.74 -0.34 0.34
CA GLY A 67 11.33 0.81 -0.33
C GLY A 67 10.82 1.01 -1.74
N VAL A 68 11.43 0.33 -2.68
CA VAL A 68 11.06 0.44 -4.09
C VAL A 68 10.68 -0.94 -4.62
N ASP A 69 9.42 -1.09 -4.95
CA ASP A 69 8.87 -2.27 -5.60
C ASP A 69 8.94 -2.07 -7.11
N LYS A 70 8.77 -3.13 -7.90
CA LYS A 70 8.79 -2.97 -9.36
C LYS A 70 7.64 -2.11 -9.89
N ASN A 71 6.57 -1.98 -9.14
CA ASN A 71 5.38 -1.23 -9.54
C ASN A 71 5.15 0.03 -8.72
N PHE A 72 5.70 0.11 -7.52
CA PHE A 72 5.40 1.20 -6.58
C PHE A 72 6.64 1.65 -5.85
N GLU A 73 6.63 2.92 -5.47
CA GLU A 73 7.64 3.50 -4.60
C GLU A 73 6.96 4.16 -3.42
N ILE A 74 7.48 3.94 -2.22
CA ILE A 74 6.99 4.61 -1.01
C ILE A 74 7.68 5.97 -0.96
N VAL A 75 6.89 7.04 -1.08
CA VAL A 75 7.44 8.38 -1.20
C VAL A 75 7.21 9.24 0.04
N GLU A 76 6.29 8.85 0.92
CA GLU A 76 6.00 9.62 2.12
C GLU A 76 5.40 8.72 3.19
N ILE A 77 5.80 8.94 4.44
CA ILE A 77 5.19 8.28 5.60
C ILE A 77 4.50 9.37 6.42
N ASN A 78 3.19 9.25 6.57
CA ASN A 78 2.40 10.15 7.39
C ASN A 78 2.24 9.55 8.78
N CYS A 79 2.72 10.25 9.76
CA CYS A 79 2.61 9.82 11.16
C CYS A 79 1.38 10.43 11.82
#